data_7806bb91ff758f61c788202435472561
#
_entry.id   7806bb91ff758f61c788202435472561
#
_cell.length_a   1.000
_cell.length_b   1.000
_cell.length_c   1.000
_cell.angle_alpha   90.00
_cell.angle_beta   90.00
_cell.angle_gamma   90.00
#
_symmetry.space_group_name_H-M   'P 1'
#
loop_
_entity.id
_entity.type
_entity.pdbx_description
1 polymer ?
#
loop_
_entity_poly.entity_id
_entity_poly.type
_entity_poly.pdbx_seq_one_letter_code
_entity_poly.pdbx_strand_id
1 'polypeptide(L)'
;MNTKHFESIIELARTKNFNRATENLYMSQPSLTYQINSIEQEIGFRLFDRSGKGAMLTPAGEQFIATIRDINAQLNRAIEQGQNFSTRYRDNIRIGMSVRSAIYHLPEIINRFHEEEPSVSITPIFDYHDHIEPFLAAIM
;
A
#
# COMPACT_ATOMS: atom_id res chain seq x y z
N MET A 1 6.07 14.86 0.45
CA MET A 1 4.84 14.19 0.97
C MET A 1 5.21 12.89 1.66
N ASN A 2 4.57 12.51 2.78
CA ASN A 2 4.83 11.28 3.55
C ASN A 2 3.50 10.57 3.92
N THR A 3 3.59 9.37 4.52
CA THR A 3 2.41 8.55 4.86
C THR A 3 1.44 9.22 5.85
N LYS A 4 1.94 10.01 6.80
CA LYS A 4 1.09 10.79 7.73
C LYS A 4 0.27 11.84 6.98
N HIS A 5 0.81 12.39 5.91
CA HIS A 5 0.08 13.29 5.03
C HIS A 5 -1.07 12.58 4.30
N PHE A 6 -0.91 11.29 3.94
CA PHE A 6 -2.01 10.50 3.36
C PHE A 6 -3.18 10.36 4.33
N GLU A 7 -2.91 10.03 5.59
CA GLU A 7 -3.94 9.92 6.62
C GLU A 7 -4.71 11.24 6.79
N SER A 8 -4.00 12.36 6.84
CA SER A 8 -4.62 13.69 7.02
C SER A 8 -5.55 14.06 5.86
N ILE A 9 -5.12 13.86 4.60
CA ILE A 9 -5.96 14.19 3.44
C ILE A 9 -7.12 13.22 3.27
N ILE A 10 -6.93 11.93 3.53
CA ILE A 10 -7.98 10.90 3.46
C ILE A 10 -9.05 11.16 4.52
N GLU A 11 -8.64 11.47 5.75
CA GLU A 11 -9.57 11.72 6.85
C GLU A 11 -10.36 13.02 6.65
N LEU A 12 -9.70 14.08 6.19
CA LEU A 12 -10.41 15.33 5.86
C LEU A 12 -11.39 15.13 4.69
N ALA A 13 -11.02 14.36 3.67
CA ALA A 13 -11.90 14.01 2.56
C ALA A 13 -13.12 13.18 3.01
N ARG A 14 -12.93 12.31 4.00
CA ARG A 14 -13.98 11.46 4.55
C ARG A 14 -14.98 12.27 5.40
N THR A 15 -14.46 13.11 6.28
CA THR A 15 -15.28 13.86 7.23
C THR A 15 -15.88 15.13 6.61
N LYS A 16 -15.24 15.68 5.58
CA LYS A 16 -15.55 16.98 4.96
C LYS A 16 -15.62 18.13 5.97
N ASN A 17 -15.02 17.93 7.15
CA ASN A 17 -15.07 18.85 8.27
C ASN A 17 -13.74 18.86 9.03
N PHE A 18 -13.09 20.03 9.11
CA PHE A 18 -11.80 20.17 9.79
C PHE A 18 -11.84 19.77 11.27
N ASN A 19 -12.89 20.19 12.01
CA ASN A 19 -12.99 19.86 13.44
C ASN A 19 -13.10 18.36 13.66
N ARG A 20 -13.96 17.67 12.90
CA ARG A 20 -14.09 16.22 12.97
C ARG A 20 -12.81 15.49 12.56
N ALA A 21 -12.15 15.95 11.52
CA ALA A 21 -10.89 15.37 11.10
C ALA A 21 -9.81 15.51 12.16
N THR A 22 -9.72 16.69 12.81
CA THR A 22 -8.73 16.92 13.89
C THR A 22 -8.99 16.08 15.13
N GLU A 23 -10.26 15.88 15.51
CA GLU A 23 -10.61 14.95 16.60
C GLU A 23 -10.14 13.53 16.30
N ASN A 24 -10.41 13.04 15.12
CA ASN A 24 -10.05 11.66 14.71
C ASN A 24 -8.52 11.46 14.51
N LEU A 25 -7.82 12.53 14.12
CA LEU A 25 -6.37 12.51 13.91
C LEU A 25 -5.57 12.90 15.17
N TYR A 26 -6.24 13.24 16.26
CA TYR A 26 -5.60 13.70 17.51
C TYR A 26 -4.64 14.88 17.28
N MET A 27 -5.03 15.85 16.47
CA MET A 27 -4.22 17.03 16.17
C MET A 27 -5.01 18.32 16.27
N SER A 28 -4.31 19.47 16.34
CA SER A 28 -4.97 20.78 16.34
C SER A 28 -5.41 21.19 14.93
N GLN A 29 -6.44 22.02 14.84
CA GLN A 29 -6.92 22.56 13.56
C GLN A 29 -5.86 23.37 12.81
N PRO A 30 -5.04 24.22 13.46
CA PRO A 30 -3.93 24.90 12.78
C PRO A 30 -2.91 23.90 12.18
N SER A 31 -2.60 22.81 12.89
CA SER A 31 -1.68 21.78 12.40
C SER A 31 -2.22 21.08 11.15
N LEU A 32 -3.49 20.67 11.15
CA LEU A 32 -4.13 20.06 9.98
C LEU A 32 -4.16 21.04 8.80
N THR A 33 -4.54 22.29 9.05
CA THR A 33 -4.59 23.34 8.02
C THR A 33 -3.21 23.57 7.41
N TYR A 34 -2.16 23.61 8.23
CA TYR A 34 -0.78 23.76 7.77
C TYR A 34 -0.36 22.56 6.90
N GLN A 35 -0.65 21.34 7.34
CA GLN A 35 -0.33 20.14 6.57
C GLN A 35 -1.02 20.11 5.21
N ILE A 36 -2.33 20.41 5.16
CA ILE A 36 -3.07 20.46 3.91
C ILE A 36 -2.51 21.50 2.96
N ASN A 37 -2.21 22.71 3.46
CA ASN A 37 -1.61 23.76 2.64
C ASN A 37 -0.23 23.36 2.11
N SER A 38 0.60 22.73 2.95
CA SER A 38 1.93 22.25 2.55
C SER A 38 1.83 21.19 1.45
N ILE A 39 0.88 20.25 1.56
CA ILE A 39 0.64 19.24 0.54
C ILE A 39 0.19 19.88 -0.76
N GLU A 40 -0.82 20.78 -0.72
CA GLU A 40 -1.33 21.46 -1.91
C GLU A 40 -0.24 22.31 -2.61
N GLN A 41 0.65 22.93 -1.85
CA GLN A 41 1.82 23.62 -2.42
C GLN A 41 2.81 22.65 -3.08
N GLU A 42 3.10 21.53 -2.46
CA GLU A 42 4.04 20.53 -2.97
C GLU A 42 3.54 19.89 -4.28
N ILE A 43 2.24 19.57 -4.35
CA ILE A 43 1.63 18.94 -5.54
C ILE A 43 1.21 19.95 -6.63
N GLY A 44 1.13 21.24 -6.29
CA GLY A 44 0.87 22.33 -7.23
C GLY A 44 -0.61 22.56 -7.59
N PHE A 45 -1.55 21.92 -6.88
CA PHE A 45 -2.99 22.14 -7.05
C PHE A 45 -3.76 22.00 -5.72
N ARG A 46 -4.99 22.56 -5.68
CA ARG A 46 -5.84 22.45 -4.49
C ARG A 46 -6.59 21.13 -4.47
N LEU A 47 -6.57 20.48 -3.31
CA LEU A 47 -7.36 19.30 -3.02
C LEU A 47 -8.76 19.66 -2.52
N PHE A 48 -8.86 20.73 -1.74
CA PHE A 48 -10.09 21.13 -1.07
C PHE A 48 -10.53 22.55 -1.44
N ASP A 49 -11.83 22.69 -1.73
CA ASP A 49 -12.50 23.98 -1.81
C ASP A 49 -12.98 24.38 -0.41
N ARG A 50 -12.61 25.59 0.02
CA ARG A 50 -12.93 26.14 1.33
C ARG A 50 -13.94 27.30 1.22
N SER A 51 -14.51 27.54 0.05
CA SER A 51 -15.44 28.64 -0.19
C SER A 51 -16.81 28.44 0.45
N GLY A 52 -17.13 27.20 0.87
CA GLY A 52 -18.40 26.84 1.47
C GLY A 52 -18.31 26.39 2.94
N LYS A 53 -19.39 25.83 3.46
CA LYS A 53 -19.44 25.22 4.80
C LYS A 53 -18.77 23.85 4.79
N GLY A 54 -17.46 23.80 5.03
CA GLY A 54 -16.72 22.56 5.14
C GLY A 54 -15.54 22.43 4.16
N ALA A 55 -14.97 21.24 4.07
CA ALA A 55 -13.87 20.90 3.18
C ALA A 55 -14.39 19.99 2.05
N MET A 56 -14.87 20.59 0.98
CA MET A 56 -15.30 19.84 -0.20
C MET A 56 -14.10 19.58 -1.11
N LEU A 57 -14.04 18.38 -1.71
CA LEU A 57 -12.99 18.08 -2.67
C LEU A 57 -13.18 18.87 -3.97
N THR A 58 -12.08 19.30 -4.55
CA THR A 58 -12.06 19.76 -5.94
C THR A 58 -12.12 18.56 -6.88
N PRO A 59 -12.48 18.71 -8.18
CA PRO A 59 -12.42 17.61 -9.14
C PRO A 59 -11.03 16.95 -9.23
N ALA A 60 -9.96 17.75 -9.17
CA ALA A 60 -8.59 17.22 -9.11
C ALA A 60 -8.32 16.49 -7.78
N GLY A 61 -8.85 17.02 -6.67
CA GLY A 61 -8.79 16.41 -5.35
C GLY A 61 -9.47 15.05 -5.30
N GLU A 62 -10.63 14.87 -5.91
CA GLU A 62 -11.34 13.60 -5.96
C GLU A 62 -10.51 12.50 -6.62
N GLN A 63 -9.93 12.78 -7.79
CA GLN A 63 -9.06 11.82 -8.48
C GLN A 63 -7.79 11.52 -7.69
N PHE A 64 -7.16 12.55 -7.14
CA PHE A 64 -5.95 12.39 -6.36
C PHE A 64 -6.18 11.56 -5.09
N ILE A 65 -7.25 11.85 -4.33
CA ILE A 65 -7.60 11.12 -3.11
C ILE A 65 -7.94 9.65 -3.40
N ALA A 66 -8.64 9.36 -4.50
CA ALA A 66 -8.92 7.98 -4.90
C ALA A 66 -7.61 7.18 -5.07
N THR A 67 -6.66 7.74 -5.82
CA THR A 67 -5.34 7.11 -6.03
C THR A 67 -4.55 6.98 -4.73
N ILE A 68 -4.56 8.00 -3.87
CA ILE A 68 -3.85 7.95 -2.57
C ILE A 68 -4.44 6.89 -1.64
N ARG A 69 -5.76 6.68 -1.65
CA ARG A 69 -6.40 5.58 -0.90
C ARG A 69 -5.90 4.21 -1.35
N ASP A 70 -5.78 4.00 -2.64
CA ASP A 70 -5.28 2.74 -3.19
C ASP A 70 -3.82 2.50 -2.82
N ILE A 71 -2.97 3.53 -2.93
CA ILE A 71 -1.56 3.47 -2.52
C ILE A 71 -1.45 3.16 -1.03
N ASN A 72 -2.23 3.83 -0.19
CA ASN A 72 -2.22 3.61 1.27
C ASN A 72 -2.68 2.18 1.62
N ALA A 73 -3.71 1.67 0.96
CA ALA A 73 -4.16 0.30 1.14
C ALA A 73 -3.11 -0.73 0.68
N GLN A 74 -2.39 -0.46 -0.41
CA GLN A 74 -1.28 -1.32 -0.86
C GLN A 74 -0.12 -1.30 0.14
N LEU A 75 0.24 -0.14 0.67
CA LEU A 75 1.28 0.00 1.68
C LEU A 75 0.93 -0.79 2.95
N ASN A 76 -0.29 -0.64 3.46
CA ASN A 76 -0.74 -1.36 4.65
C ASN A 76 -0.70 -2.88 4.43
N ARG A 77 -1.16 -3.37 3.29
CA ARG A 77 -1.03 -4.79 2.92
C ARG A 77 0.42 -5.26 2.89
N ALA A 78 1.32 -4.46 2.33
CA ALA A 78 2.74 -4.82 2.29
C ALA A 78 3.36 -4.87 3.70
N ILE A 79 2.97 -3.97 4.59
CA ILE A 79 3.39 -3.98 6.00
C ILE A 79 2.86 -5.23 6.72
N GLU A 80 1.57 -5.53 6.59
CA GLU A 80 0.95 -6.73 7.19
C GLU A 80 1.61 -8.01 6.68
N GLN A 81 1.87 -8.10 5.38
CA GLN A 81 2.60 -9.23 4.81
C GLN A 81 4.00 -9.35 5.41
N GLY A 82 4.75 -8.25 5.48
CA GLY A 82 6.08 -8.24 6.08
C GLY A 82 6.07 -8.66 7.57
N GLN A 83 5.11 -8.18 8.33
CA GLN A 83 4.92 -8.58 9.74
C GLN A 83 4.56 -10.06 9.87
N ASN A 84 3.66 -10.57 9.04
CA ASN A 84 3.30 -11.98 9.02
C ASN A 84 4.49 -12.87 8.66
N PHE A 85 5.30 -12.46 7.68
CA PHE A 85 6.53 -13.17 7.31
C PHE A 85 7.55 -13.18 8.46
N SER A 86 7.78 -12.05 9.12
CA SER A 86 8.77 -11.94 10.20
C SER A 86 8.41 -12.73 11.46
N THR A 87 7.11 -12.93 11.70
CA THR A 87 6.63 -13.64 12.91
C THR A 87 6.29 -15.10 12.67
N ARG A 88 5.93 -15.48 11.45
CA ARG A 88 5.39 -16.80 11.13
C ARG A 88 6.41 -17.72 10.46
N TYR A 89 7.35 -17.14 9.72
CA TYR A 89 8.30 -17.93 8.94
C TYR A 89 9.74 -17.70 9.40
N ARG A 90 10.43 -18.80 9.61
CA ARG A 90 11.86 -18.82 9.96
C ARG A 90 12.74 -18.57 8.72
N ASP A 91 12.31 -19.14 7.58
CA ASP A 91 13.04 -19.09 6.33
C ASP A 91 12.10 -18.82 5.14
N ASN A 92 12.65 -18.32 4.05
CA ASN A 92 11.93 -18.10 2.80
C ASN A 92 12.66 -18.74 1.62
N ILE A 93 11.95 -19.57 0.87
CA ILE A 93 12.42 -20.17 -0.39
C ILE A 93 11.81 -19.39 -1.55
N ARG A 94 12.65 -18.84 -2.41
CA ARG A 94 12.22 -18.15 -3.63
C ARG A 94 12.34 -19.10 -4.83
N ILE A 95 11.24 -19.34 -5.52
CA ILE A 95 11.19 -20.25 -6.66
C ILE A 95 10.89 -19.46 -7.93
N GLY A 96 11.88 -19.41 -8.85
CA GLY A 96 11.67 -18.87 -10.19
C GLY A 96 10.99 -19.91 -11.08
N MET A 97 9.92 -19.51 -11.79
CA MET A 97 9.22 -20.43 -12.71
C MET A 97 8.50 -19.67 -13.82
N SER A 98 8.25 -20.38 -14.94
CA SER A 98 7.40 -19.83 -16.00
C SER A 98 5.92 -19.84 -15.57
N VAL A 99 5.15 -18.86 -16.04
CA VAL A 99 3.71 -18.73 -15.73
C VAL A 99 2.94 -20.01 -16.13
N ARG A 100 3.31 -20.66 -17.22
CA ARG A 100 2.64 -21.87 -17.70
C ARG A 100 2.75 -23.06 -16.76
N SER A 101 3.92 -23.26 -16.15
CA SER A 101 4.16 -24.36 -15.20
C SER A 101 3.46 -24.14 -13.86
N ALA A 102 3.29 -22.87 -13.48
CA ALA A 102 2.78 -22.48 -12.18
C ALA A 102 1.28 -22.69 -11.99
N ILE A 103 0.48 -22.51 -13.05
CA ILE A 103 -0.98 -22.45 -12.94
C ILE A 103 -1.58 -23.78 -12.48
N TYR A 104 -1.02 -24.90 -12.88
CA TYR A 104 -1.64 -26.22 -12.68
C TYR A 104 -1.20 -26.95 -11.41
N HIS A 105 0.04 -26.78 -10.97
CA HIS A 105 0.61 -27.62 -9.91
C HIS A 105 1.12 -26.84 -8.70
N LEU A 106 1.38 -25.54 -8.85
CA LEU A 106 2.00 -24.74 -7.79
C LEU A 106 1.16 -24.67 -6.51
N PRO A 107 -0.17 -24.45 -6.54
CA PRO A 107 -0.96 -24.37 -5.33
C PRO A 107 -0.93 -25.66 -4.50
N GLU A 108 -0.98 -26.82 -5.15
CA GLU A 108 -0.94 -28.13 -4.50
C GLU A 108 0.44 -28.40 -3.88
N ILE A 109 1.51 -28.08 -4.61
CA ILE A 109 2.89 -28.21 -4.11
C ILE A 109 3.14 -27.31 -2.91
N ILE A 110 2.71 -26.04 -2.97
CA ILE A 110 2.87 -25.10 -1.85
C ILE A 110 2.09 -25.57 -0.62
N ASN A 111 0.85 -26.01 -0.79
CA ASN A 111 0.04 -26.50 0.31
C ASN A 111 0.68 -27.72 0.98
N ARG A 112 1.12 -28.68 0.19
CA ARG A 112 1.78 -29.90 0.69
C ARG A 112 3.09 -29.58 1.40
N PHE A 113 3.90 -28.70 0.83
CA PHE A 113 5.14 -28.24 1.48
C PHE A 113 4.85 -27.52 2.80
N HIS A 114 3.79 -26.73 2.86
CA HIS A 114 3.41 -25.99 4.07
C HIS A 114 2.88 -26.90 5.19
N GLU A 115 2.32 -28.06 4.85
CA GLU A 115 1.95 -29.11 5.82
C GLU A 115 3.19 -29.76 6.44
N GLU A 116 4.25 -29.96 5.66
CA GLU A 116 5.50 -30.59 6.12
C GLU A 116 6.41 -29.58 6.83
N GLU A 117 6.52 -28.35 6.32
CA GLU A 117 7.41 -27.30 6.83
C GLU A 117 6.66 -25.96 7.05
N PRO A 118 5.80 -25.88 8.08
CA PRO A 118 4.94 -24.70 8.31
C PRO A 118 5.71 -23.42 8.67
N SER A 119 6.98 -23.54 9.03
CA SER A 119 7.87 -22.42 9.39
C SER A 119 8.63 -21.83 8.20
N VAL A 120 8.51 -22.44 7.02
CA VAL A 120 9.18 -21.99 5.80
C VAL A 120 8.15 -21.47 4.81
N SER A 121 8.37 -20.25 4.31
CA SER A 121 7.53 -19.71 3.24
C SER A 121 8.09 -19.98 1.86
N ILE A 122 7.21 -20.14 0.87
CA ILE A 122 7.57 -20.21 -0.54
C ILE A 122 7.07 -18.95 -1.24
N THR A 123 7.98 -18.22 -1.90
CA THR A 123 7.64 -17.07 -2.73
C THR A 123 7.86 -17.42 -4.20
N PRO A 124 6.80 -17.62 -5.00
CA PRO A 124 6.94 -17.82 -6.43
C PRO A 124 7.32 -16.50 -7.12
N ILE A 125 8.29 -16.57 -8.03
CA ILE A 125 8.70 -15.47 -8.88
C ILE A 125 8.41 -15.88 -10.33
N PHE A 126 7.53 -15.12 -10.99
CA PHE A 126 7.12 -15.42 -12.35
C PHE A 126 7.94 -14.60 -13.35
N ASP A 127 8.52 -15.30 -14.32
CA ASP A 127 9.10 -14.67 -15.49
C ASP A 127 8.11 -14.69 -16.65
N TYR A 128 7.77 -13.50 -17.14
CA TYR A 128 6.86 -13.33 -18.28
C TYR A 128 7.56 -13.46 -19.63
N HIS A 129 8.90 -13.56 -19.65
CA HIS A 129 9.69 -13.49 -20.87
C HIS A 129 10.45 -14.77 -21.22
N ASP A 130 10.12 -15.92 -20.65
CA ASP A 130 10.76 -17.23 -20.90
C ASP A 130 12.31 -17.26 -20.74
N HIS A 131 12.92 -16.25 -20.13
CA HIS A 131 14.35 -16.19 -19.86
C HIS A 131 14.65 -16.64 -18.43
N ILE A 132 14.96 -17.92 -18.25
CA ILE A 132 15.34 -18.52 -16.95
C ILE A 132 16.76 -18.13 -16.52
N GLU A 133 17.62 -17.72 -17.46
CA GLU A 133 19.03 -17.41 -17.20
C GLU A 133 19.30 -16.37 -16.10
N PRO A 134 18.56 -15.25 -15.98
CA PRO A 134 18.80 -14.30 -14.89
C PRO A 134 18.48 -14.83 -13.50
N PHE A 135 17.60 -15.83 -13.40
CA PHE A 135 17.21 -16.43 -12.11
C PHE A 135 18.25 -17.38 -11.56
N LEU A 136 18.93 -18.12 -12.42
CA LEU A 136 20.00 -19.04 -12.00
C LEU A 136 21.24 -18.26 -11.50
N ALA A 137 21.53 -17.10 -12.07
CA ALA A 137 22.63 -16.24 -11.64
C ALA A 137 22.38 -15.55 -10.28
N ALA A 138 21.13 -15.39 -9.86
CA ALA A 138 20.75 -14.76 -8.58
C ALA A 138 20.66 -15.76 -7.40
N ILE A 139 20.75 -17.08 -7.68
CA ILE A 139 20.62 -18.15 -6.68
C ILE A 139 21.99 -18.76 -6.36
N MET A 140 23.00 -18.59 -7.23
CA MET A 140 24.38 -19.00 -6.97
C MET A 140 25.20 -17.86 -6.37
#